data_e318a85f81714d706d44bb4fd71fda94
#
_entry.id   e318a85f81714d706d44bb4fd71fda94
#
_cell.length_a   1.000
_cell.length_b   1.000
_cell.length_c   1.000
_cell.angle_alpha   90.00
_cell.angle_beta   90.00
_cell.angle_gamma   90.00
#
_symmetry.space_group_name_H-M   'P 1'
#
loop_
_entity.id
_entity.type
_entity.pdbx_description
1 polymer ?
#
loop_
_entity_poly.entity_id
_entity_poly.type
_entity_poly.pdbx_seq_one_letter_code
_entity_poly.pdbx_strand_id
1 'polypeptide(L)'
;MKTIIKIESEWNNAHCSIADAEEVLPGWAELPEALKSVWEEHGPFVAIVANEGVITNMVATEEILGKTVEQAQTEKLAELSASCNETIVNGCDVALSSTSGHISLTNEDQINLTNAAASIEAGMSEYPYHLDGQLCAMFSAADILVMGKAATKHKLYHTTYYNHLAAWVRRCETVKDVEAIAYGSELPEDLAANMAAILAAAQAGEA
;
A
#
# COMPACT_ATOMS: atom_id res chain seq x y z
N MET A 1 19.68 -30.75 31.90
CA MET A 1 18.41 -30.03 32.14
C MET A 1 17.85 -29.75 30.75
N LYS A 2 16.57 -30.03 30.52
CA LYS A 2 15.87 -29.90 29.27
C LYS A 2 14.94 -28.68 29.35
N THR A 3 14.90 -27.85 28.34
CA THR A 3 13.87 -26.85 28.23
C THR A 3 12.59 -27.51 27.69
N ILE A 4 11.50 -27.39 28.39
CA ILE A 4 10.22 -28.01 28.04
C ILE A 4 9.12 -26.95 27.92
N ILE A 5 8.19 -27.18 26.99
CA ILE A 5 7.03 -26.33 26.75
C ILE A 5 5.77 -27.16 27.00
N LYS A 6 4.80 -26.59 27.72
CA LYS A 6 3.48 -27.19 27.89
C LYS A 6 2.70 -27.09 26.57
N ILE A 7 2.10 -28.19 26.12
CA ILE A 7 1.37 -28.29 24.85
C ILE A 7 -0.15 -28.35 25.15
N GLU A 8 -0.92 -27.56 24.43
CA GLU A 8 -2.40 -27.68 24.47
C GLU A 8 -2.86 -28.65 23.39
N SER A 9 -3.77 -29.54 23.77
CA SER A 9 -4.03 -30.78 23.05
C SER A 9 -4.84 -30.66 21.77
N GLU A 10 -5.61 -29.60 21.57
CA GLU A 10 -6.57 -29.57 20.46
C GLU A 10 -5.99 -29.03 19.13
N TRP A 11 -4.87 -28.31 19.19
CA TRP A 11 -4.27 -27.66 18.03
C TRP A 11 -2.75 -27.82 17.94
N ASN A 12 -2.17 -28.67 18.80
CA ASN A 12 -0.71 -28.73 18.97
C ASN A 12 -0.07 -27.35 19.24
N ASN A 13 -0.85 -26.41 19.79
CA ASN A 13 -0.39 -25.09 20.12
C ASN A 13 0.43 -25.12 21.41
N ALA A 14 1.43 -24.25 21.49
CA ALA A 14 2.18 -24.07 22.72
C ALA A 14 1.31 -23.35 23.75
N HIS A 15 1.32 -23.85 24.97
CA HIS A 15 0.90 -23.06 26.10
C HIS A 15 2.02 -22.06 26.46
N CYS A 16 1.67 -20.90 27.02
CA CYS A 16 2.64 -19.87 27.41
C CYS A 16 3.60 -20.29 28.55
N SER A 17 3.51 -21.51 29.07
CA SER A 17 4.41 -22.05 30.09
C SER A 17 5.62 -22.72 29.47
N ILE A 18 6.80 -22.22 29.81
CA ILE A 18 8.09 -22.80 29.54
C ILE A 18 8.83 -23.04 30.82
N ALA A 19 9.55 -24.13 30.94
CA ALA A 19 10.31 -24.48 32.13
C ALA A 19 11.55 -25.28 31.78
N ASP A 20 12.51 -25.31 32.69
CA ASP A 20 13.64 -26.25 32.65
C ASP A 20 13.38 -27.41 33.64
N ALA A 21 13.55 -28.63 33.15
CA ALA A 21 13.33 -29.85 33.93
C ALA A 21 14.40 -30.91 33.61
N GLU A 22 14.56 -31.89 34.49
CA GLU A 22 15.44 -33.01 34.22
C GLU A 22 14.81 -34.02 33.28
N GLU A 23 13.49 -34.15 33.33
CA GLU A 23 12.67 -35.03 32.48
C GLU A 23 11.47 -34.30 31.91
N VAL A 24 10.94 -34.82 30.80
CA VAL A 24 9.73 -34.28 30.16
C VAL A 24 8.52 -34.67 30.99
N LEU A 25 7.73 -33.68 31.37
CA LEU A 25 6.53 -33.89 32.19
C LEU A 25 5.32 -34.28 31.32
N PRO A 26 4.30 -34.96 31.90
CA PRO A 26 3.05 -35.23 31.16
C PRO A 26 2.39 -33.97 30.65
N GLY A 27 2.05 -33.90 29.35
CA GLY A 27 1.48 -32.73 28.69
C GLY A 27 2.51 -31.65 28.30
N TRP A 28 3.80 -31.97 28.42
CA TRP A 28 4.91 -31.14 28.00
C TRP A 28 5.74 -31.83 26.94
N ALA A 29 6.49 -31.07 26.16
CA ALA A 29 7.44 -31.57 25.19
C ALA A 29 8.76 -30.81 25.30
N GLU A 30 9.87 -31.52 25.04
CA GLU A 30 11.21 -30.93 25.00
C GLU A 30 11.34 -30.01 23.80
N LEU A 31 11.86 -28.80 24.03
CA LEU A 31 12.22 -27.84 23.00
C LEU A 31 13.68 -28.06 22.61
N PRO A 32 13.94 -28.60 21.40
CA PRO A 32 15.30 -28.74 20.92
C PRO A 32 15.98 -27.39 20.70
N GLU A 33 17.31 -27.36 20.84
CA GLU A 33 18.10 -26.15 20.63
C GLU A 33 17.85 -25.52 19.27
N ALA A 34 17.66 -26.33 18.21
CA ALA A 34 17.41 -25.88 16.84
C ALA A 34 16.11 -25.09 16.66
N LEU A 35 15.16 -25.21 17.58
CA LEU A 35 13.86 -24.54 17.54
C LEU A 35 13.71 -23.41 18.57
N LYS A 36 14.73 -23.17 19.40
CA LYS A 36 14.68 -22.10 20.40
C LYS A 36 14.51 -20.73 19.81
N SER A 37 15.15 -20.43 18.69
CA SER A 37 15.00 -19.13 18.02
C SER A 37 13.57 -18.86 17.56
N VAL A 38 12.86 -19.88 17.07
CA VAL A 38 11.44 -19.77 16.70
C VAL A 38 10.58 -19.48 17.91
N TRP A 39 10.87 -20.12 19.06
CA TRP A 39 10.17 -19.83 20.30
C TRP A 39 10.47 -18.43 20.84
N GLU A 40 11.70 -17.97 20.78
CA GLU A 40 12.10 -16.64 21.25
C GLU A 40 11.46 -15.52 20.43
N GLU A 41 11.25 -15.75 19.13
CA GLU A 41 10.66 -14.78 18.23
C GLU A 41 9.13 -14.79 18.25
N HIS A 42 8.48 -15.96 18.32
CA HIS A 42 7.06 -16.13 18.09
C HIS A 42 6.27 -16.72 19.27
N GLY A 43 6.93 -17.30 20.27
CA GLY A 43 6.25 -17.96 21.37
C GLY A 43 5.44 -16.99 22.26
N PRO A 44 4.26 -17.39 22.75
CA PRO A 44 3.63 -18.71 22.61
C PRO A 44 2.78 -18.90 21.34
N PHE A 45 2.80 -17.97 20.40
CA PHE A 45 1.98 -17.99 19.18
C PHE A 45 2.59 -18.89 18.09
N VAL A 46 2.79 -20.16 18.44
CA VAL A 46 3.36 -21.17 17.55
C VAL A 46 2.49 -22.42 17.54
N ALA A 47 2.40 -23.06 16.38
CA ALA A 47 1.87 -24.41 16.27
C ALA A 47 3.03 -25.40 16.31
N ILE A 48 2.83 -26.46 17.06
CA ILE A 48 3.86 -27.43 17.42
C ILE A 48 3.48 -28.82 16.93
N VAL A 49 4.43 -29.51 16.33
CA VAL A 49 4.35 -30.96 16.13
C VAL A 49 5.35 -31.61 17.08
N ALA A 50 4.83 -32.42 18.01
CA ALA A 50 5.66 -33.17 18.95
C ALA A 50 5.49 -34.67 18.72
N ASN A 51 6.57 -35.41 18.80
CA ASN A 51 6.60 -36.87 18.76
C ASN A 51 7.42 -37.38 19.95
N GLU A 52 6.87 -38.37 20.65
CA GLU A 52 7.52 -39.01 21.82
C GLU A 52 8.04 -38.01 22.87
N GLY A 53 7.31 -36.89 23.07
CA GLY A 53 7.66 -35.85 24.04
C GLY A 53 8.77 -34.90 23.60
N VAL A 54 9.13 -34.89 22.32
CA VAL A 54 10.09 -33.95 21.73
C VAL A 54 9.41 -33.17 20.61
N ILE A 55 9.60 -31.84 20.58
CA ILE A 55 9.09 -30.99 19.50
C ILE A 55 9.92 -31.25 18.25
N THR A 56 9.27 -31.71 17.20
CA THR A 56 9.92 -32.03 15.90
C THR A 56 9.76 -30.94 14.87
N ASN A 57 8.73 -30.11 15.02
CA ASN A 57 8.50 -28.93 14.20
C ASN A 57 7.78 -27.86 14.99
N MET A 58 8.08 -26.59 14.68
CA MET A 58 7.46 -25.42 15.28
C MET A 58 7.41 -24.32 14.24
N VAL A 59 6.21 -23.74 14.02
CA VAL A 59 5.99 -22.65 13.07
C VAL A 59 5.11 -21.58 13.72
N ALA A 60 5.33 -20.33 13.36
CA ALA A 60 4.48 -19.24 13.84
C ALA A 60 3.00 -19.51 13.47
N THR A 61 2.08 -19.23 14.38
CA THR A 61 0.65 -19.48 14.17
C THR A 61 0.13 -18.69 12.95
N GLU A 62 0.66 -17.50 12.71
CA GLU A 62 0.35 -16.69 11.54
C GLU A 62 0.74 -17.38 10.22
N GLU A 63 1.81 -18.15 10.22
CA GLU A 63 2.29 -18.89 9.04
C GLU A 63 1.38 -20.08 8.69
N ILE A 64 0.75 -20.69 9.71
CA ILE A 64 -0.17 -21.83 9.53
C ILE A 64 -1.60 -21.37 9.26
N LEU A 65 -2.10 -20.38 9.98
CA LEU A 65 -3.45 -19.85 9.81
C LEU A 65 -3.58 -19.00 8.54
N GLY A 66 -2.42 -18.58 7.98
CA GLY A 66 -2.39 -17.61 6.90
C GLY A 66 -2.82 -16.22 7.38
N LYS A 67 -2.83 -15.28 6.46
CA LYS A 67 -3.31 -13.93 6.73
C LYS A 67 -4.82 -13.94 6.98
N THR A 68 -5.27 -13.15 7.93
CA THR A 68 -6.69 -12.82 8.04
C THR A 68 -7.09 -11.89 6.90
N VAL A 69 -8.37 -11.82 6.58
CA VAL A 69 -8.88 -10.88 5.57
C VAL A 69 -8.56 -9.44 5.95
N GLU A 70 -8.64 -9.09 7.23
CA GLU A 70 -8.34 -7.75 7.74
C GLU A 70 -6.85 -7.40 7.57
N GLN A 71 -5.94 -8.35 7.84
CA GLN A 71 -4.51 -8.16 7.59
C GLN A 71 -4.22 -7.99 6.10
N ALA A 72 -4.79 -8.85 5.26
CA ALA A 72 -4.65 -8.74 3.81
C ALA A 72 -5.19 -7.40 3.27
N GLN A 73 -6.35 -6.96 3.74
CA GLN A 73 -6.92 -5.65 3.38
C GLN A 73 -6.00 -4.49 3.80
N THR A 74 -5.44 -4.54 5.02
CA THR A 74 -4.54 -3.48 5.52
C THR A 74 -3.28 -3.38 4.67
N GLU A 75 -2.63 -4.50 4.39
CA GLU A 75 -1.43 -4.55 3.55
C GLU A 75 -1.73 -4.10 2.12
N LYS A 76 -2.83 -4.57 1.53
CA LYS A 76 -3.24 -4.19 0.17
C LYS A 76 -3.56 -2.70 0.06
N LEU A 77 -4.22 -2.12 1.04
CA LEU A 77 -4.48 -0.67 1.08
C LEU A 77 -3.19 0.14 1.14
N ALA A 78 -2.19 -0.31 1.89
CA ALA A 78 -0.87 0.33 1.95
C ALA A 78 -0.14 0.23 0.59
N GLU A 79 -0.15 -0.96 -0.04
CA GLU A 79 0.40 -1.20 -1.38
C GLU A 79 -0.23 -0.28 -2.44
N LEU A 80 -1.56 -0.27 -2.51
CA LEU A 80 -2.30 0.56 -3.48
C LEU A 80 -2.09 2.06 -3.24
N SER A 81 -1.99 2.49 -1.97
CA SER A 81 -1.69 3.87 -1.61
C SER A 81 -0.28 4.29 -2.07
N ALA A 82 0.71 3.42 -1.89
CA ALA A 82 2.07 3.65 -2.35
C ALA A 82 2.12 3.78 -3.89
N SER A 83 1.47 2.85 -4.61
CA SER A 83 1.39 2.88 -6.08
C SER A 83 0.67 4.12 -6.61
N CYS A 84 -0.42 4.54 -5.93
CA CYS A 84 -1.11 5.78 -6.26
C CYS A 84 -0.19 7.00 -6.11
N ASN A 85 0.49 7.09 -4.96
CA ASN A 85 1.39 8.20 -4.70
C ASN A 85 2.57 8.22 -5.68
N GLU A 86 3.18 7.08 -5.98
CA GLU A 86 4.24 6.95 -6.97
C GLU A 86 3.77 7.42 -8.35
N THR A 87 2.58 6.99 -8.78
CA THR A 87 2.01 7.41 -10.07
C THR A 87 1.75 8.90 -10.12
N ILE A 88 1.24 9.50 -9.04
CA ILE A 88 1.02 10.95 -8.97
C ILE A 88 2.34 11.70 -9.02
N VAL A 89 3.32 11.28 -8.24
CA VAL A 89 4.64 11.93 -8.15
C VAL A 89 5.42 11.82 -9.47
N ASN A 90 5.32 10.68 -10.15
CA ASN A 90 5.91 10.51 -11.48
C ASN A 90 5.39 11.54 -12.48
N GLY A 91 4.19 12.06 -12.31
CA GLY A 91 3.69 13.16 -13.10
C GLY A 91 3.03 12.77 -14.42
N CYS A 92 2.99 13.68 -15.35
CA CYS A 92 2.29 13.50 -16.63
C CYS A 92 2.92 14.29 -17.78
N ASP A 93 2.61 13.83 -19.00
CA ASP A 93 3.01 14.53 -20.22
C ASP A 93 2.10 15.73 -20.49
N VAL A 94 2.69 16.80 -20.98
CA VAL A 94 2.01 18.03 -21.37
C VAL A 94 2.37 18.43 -22.81
N ALA A 95 1.38 18.88 -23.55
CA ALA A 95 1.55 19.49 -24.85
C ALA A 95 1.29 21.00 -24.73
N LEU A 96 2.31 21.81 -24.98
CA LEU A 96 2.30 23.26 -24.84
C LEU A 96 2.28 23.93 -26.22
N SER A 97 2.21 25.25 -26.24
CA SER A 97 2.09 26.01 -27.49
C SER A 97 3.26 25.80 -28.48
N SER A 98 4.47 25.61 -27.95
CA SER A 98 5.70 25.52 -28.78
C SER A 98 6.51 24.25 -28.53
N THR A 99 6.16 23.44 -27.51
CA THR A 99 6.92 22.26 -27.11
C THR A 99 6.02 21.24 -26.41
N SER A 100 6.54 20.07 -26.15
CA SER A 100 5.93 19.08 -25.30
C SER A 100 6.98 18.46 -24.39
N GLY A 101 6.57 17.89 -23.28
CA GLY A 101 7.46 17.20 -22.35
C GLY A 101 6.72 16.66 -21.15
N HIS A 102 7.49 16.19 -20.21
CA HIS A 102 6.99 15.62 -18.97
C HIS A 102 7.14 16.64 -17.82
N ILE A 103 6.20 16.63 -16.92
CA ILE A 103 6.28 17.34 -15.65
C ILE A 103 6.14 16.34 -14.51
N SER A 104 7.14 16.23 -13.63
CA SER A 104 7.04 15.54 -12.36
C SER A 104 6.13 16.31 -11.42
N LEU A 105 5.51 15.58 -10.50
CA LEU A 105 4.59 16.16 -9.52
C LEU A 105 4.98 15.76 -8.09
N THR A 106 6.26 15.95 -7.74
CA THR A 106 6.70 15.90 -6.33
C THR A 106 5.91 16.95 -5.53
N ASN A 107 5.98 16.87 -4.22
CA ASN A 107 5.32 17.90 -3.38
C ASN A 107 5.82 19.32 -3.71
N GLU A 108 7.12 19.46 -3.96
CA GLU A 108 7.76 20.71 -4.36
C GLU A 108 7.25 21.19 -5.72
N ASP A 109 7.15 20.29 -6.71
CA ASP A 109 6.65 20.63 -8.04
C ASP A 109 5.19 21.06 -8.01
N GLN A 110 4.35 20.37 -7.22
CA GLN A 110 2.95 20.76 -7.03
C GLN A 110 2.82 22.16 -6.43
N ILE A 111 3.65 22.49 -5.42
CA ILE A 111 3.68 23.82 -4.81
C ILE A 111 4.17 24.87 -5.82
N ASN A 112 5.26 24.58 -6.53
CA ASN A 112 5.83 25.49 -7.52
C ASN A 112 4.84 25.77 -8.66
N LEU A 113 4.16 24.74 -9.15
CA LEU A 113 3.17 24.90 -10.23
C LEU A 113 1.93 25.66 -9.76
N THR A 114 1.49 25.44 -8.53
CA THR A 114 0.41 26.22 -7.91
C THR A 114 0.79 27.70 -7.77
N ASN A 115 2.02 28.00 -7.33
CA ASN A 115 2.53 29.36 -7.22
C ASN A 115 2.67 30.02 -8.60
N ALA A 116 3.11 29.25 -9.62
CA ALA A 116 3.19 29.74 -10.99
C ALA A 116 1.80 30.14 -11.52
N ALA A 117 0.79 29.25 -11.36
CA ALA A 117 -0.58 29.52 -11.75
C ALA A 117 -1.16 30.76 -11.01
N ALA A 118 -0.97 30.87 -9.70
CA ALA A 118 -1.40 32.03 -8.92
C ALA A 118 -0.73 33.34 -9.36
N SER A 119 0.55 33.29 -9.78
CA SER A 119 1.27 34.45 -10.29
C SER A 119 0.70 34.90 -11.64
N ILE A 120 0.32 33.97 -12.50
CA ILE A 120 -0.36 34.27 -13.77
C ILE A 120 -1.74 34.89 -13.49
N GLU A 121 -2.51 34.33 -12.57
CA GLU A 121 -3.82 34.90 -12.18
C GLU A 121 -3.68 36.30 -11.60
N ALA A 122 -2.57 36.60 -10.93
CA ALA A 122 -2.23 37.93 -10.44
C ALA A 122 -1.77 38.92 -11.54
N GLY A 123 -1.69 38.47 -12.80
CA GLY A 123 -1.44 39.34 -13.97
C GLY A 123 -0.05 39.20 -14.61
N MET A 124 0.76 38.21 -14.19
CA MET A 124 2.01 37.91 -14.92
C MET A 124 1.69 37.30 -16.29
N SER A 125 2.38 37.76 -17.35
CA SER A 125 2.21 37.25 -18.70
C SER A 125 3.05 36.01 -18.99
N GLU A 126 4.13 35.80 -18.24
CA GLU A 126 5.07 34.69 -18.38
C GLU A 126 5.59 34.31 -17.00
N TYR A 127 6.01 33.05 -16.83
CA TYR A 127 6.60 32.56 -15.59
C TYR A 127 7.76 31.59 -15.86
N PRO A 128 8.89 31.69 -15.11
CA PRO A 128 10.00 30.75 -15.28
C PRO A 128 9.64 29.38 -14.71
N TYR A 129 9.67 28.35 -15.56
CA TYR A 129 9.41 26.98 -15.16
C TYR A 129 10.31 26.02 -15.97
N HIS A 130 10.22 24.72 -15.75
CA HIS A 130 10.96 23.72 -16.50
C HIS A 130 10.08 22.49 -16.79
N LEU A 131 10.37 21.81 -17.87
CA LEU A 131 9.97 20.43 -18.13
C LEU A 131 11.11 19.51 -17.65
N ASP A 132 10.79 18.27 -17.34
CA ASP A 132 11.76 17.32 -16.82
C ASP A 132 12.95 17.14 -17.78
N GLY A 133 14.15 17.18 -17.20
CA GLY A 133 15.40 17.07 -17.97
C GLY A 133 15.76 18.30 -18.80
N GLN A 134 14.99 19.38 -18.70
CA GLN A 134 15.25 20.64 -19.42
C GLN A 134 15.67 21.77 -18.48
N LEU A 135 16.35 22.78 -19.05
CA LEU A 135 16.65 23.99 -18.31
C LEU A 135 15.39 24.81 -18.09
N CYS A 136 15.41 25.62 -17.01
CA CYS A 136 14.36 26.58 -16.74
C CYS A 136 14.23 27.57 -17.91
N ALA A 137 13.02 27.80 -18.37
CA ALA A 137 12.67 28.71 -19.44
C ALA A 137 11.44 29.55 -19.09
N MET A 138 11.21 30.65 -19.79
CA MET A 138 10.00 31.44 -19.64
C MET A 138 8.85 30.77 -20.42
N PHE A 139 7.77 30.45 -19.74
CA PHE A 139 6.56 29.90 -20.33
C PHE A 139 5.44 30.94 -20.30
N SER A 140 4.64 30.99 -21.35
CA SER A 140 3.49 31.86 -21.43
C SER A 140 2.45 31.57 -20.35
N ALA A 141 1.62 32.56 -20.01
CA ALA A 141 0.49 32.35 -19.11
C ALA A 141 -0.40 31.16 -19.53
N ALA A 142 -0.65 31.02 -20.83
CA ALA A 142 -1.45 29.91 -21.35
C ALA A 142 -0.78 28.56 -21.09
N ASP A 143 0.54 28.43 -21.29
CA ASP A 143 1.28 27.19 -21.07
C ASP A 143 1.33 26.80 -19.58
N ILE A 144 1.54 27.76 -18.69
CA ILE A 144 1.49 27.53 -17.23
C ILE A 144 0.12 27.00 -16.79
N LEU A 145 -0.96 27.60 -17.30
CA LEU A 145 -2.33 27.14 -16.99
C LEU A 145 -2.61 25.74 -17.57
N VAL A 146 -2.05 25.41 -18.76
CA VAL A 146 -2.14 24.05 -19.31
C VAL A 146 -1.43 23.04 -18.41
N MET A 147 -0.21 23.33 -17.93
CA MET A 147 0.52 22.49 -16.98
C MET A 147 -0.28 22.30 -15.68
N GLY A 148 -0.79 23.39 -15.12
CA GLY A 148 -1.60 23.36 -13.88
C GLY A 148 -2.87 22.51 -14.02
N LYS A 149 -3.59 22.63 -15.13
CA LYS A 149 -4.77 21.81 -15.44
C LYS A 149 -4.40 20.33 -15.61
N ALA A 150 -3.31 20.04 -16.33
CA ALA A 150 -2.85 18.67 -16.52
C ALA A 150 -2.48 18.01 -15.18
N ALA A 151 -1.74 18.71 -14.33
CA ALA A 151 -1.37 18.25 -13.00
C ALA A 151 -2.60 17.99 -12.10
N THR A 152 -3.55 18.91 -12.10
CA THR A 152 -4.80 18.78 -11.33
C THR A 152 -5.61 17.58 -11.81
N LYS A 153 -5.78 17.43 -13.11
CA LYS A 153 -6.51 16.30 -13.71
C LYS A 153 -5.83 14.96 -13.41
N HIS A 154 -4.52 14.89 -13.52
CA HIS A 154 -3.72 13.70 -13.21
C HIS A 154 -3.92 13.29 -11.74
N LYS A 155 -3.69 14.20 -10.83
CA LYS A 155 -3.87 13.97 -9.38
C LYS A 155 -5.30 13.56 -9.03
N LEU A 156 -6.30 14.27 -9.53
CA LEU A 156 -7.71 13.98 -9.30
C LEU A 156 -8.07 12.57 -9.76
N TYR A 157 -7.64 12.19 -10.98
CA TYR A 157 -7.91 10.86 -11.52
C TYR A 157 -7.34 9.76 -10.61
N HIS A 158 -6.04 9.82 -10.30
CA HIS A 158 -5.37 8.77 -9.53
C HIS A 158 -5.84 8.71 -8.07
N THR A 159 -6.12 9.84 -7.43
CA THR A 159 -6.70 9.88 -6.08
C THR A 159 -8.12 9.28 -6.07
N THR A 160 -8.94 9.63 -7.05
CA THR A 160 -10.30 9.09 -7.16
C THR A 160 -10.26 7.57 -7.44
N TYR A 161 -9.39 7.14 -8.35
CA TYR A 161 -9.20 5.73 -8.66
C TYR A 161 -8.75 4.92 -7.45
N TYR A 162 -7.76 5.40 -6.69
CA TYR A 162 -7.33 4.76 -5.45
C TYR A 162 -8.47 4.63 -4.43
N ASN A 163 -9.28 5.68 -4.26
CA ASN A 163 -10.42 5.62 -3.33
C ASN A 163 -11.43 4.54 -3.72
N HIS A 164 -11.63 4.29 -5.02
CA HIS A 164 -12.51 3.24 -5.53
C HIS A 164 -11.88 1.85 -5.37
N LEU A 165 -10.57 1.70 -5.63
CA LEU A 165 -9.84 0.47 -5.32
C LEU A 165 -9.92 0.15 -3.82
N ALA A 166 -9.72 1.14 -2.96
CA ALA A 166 -9.83 0.97 -1.51
C ALA A 166 -11.23 0.56 -1.06
N ALA A 167 -12.27 1.09 -1.70
CA ALA A 167 -13.64 0.65 -1.45
C ALA A 167 -13.87 -0.80 -1.89
N TRP A 168 -13.28 -1.21 -3.02
CA TRP A 168 -13.33 -2.59 -3.50
C TRP A 168 -12.62 -3.55 -2.53
N VAL A 169 -11.39 -3.25 -2.13
CA VAL A 169 -10.63 -4.04 -1.15
C VAL A 169 -11.44 -4.28 0.12
N ARG A 170 -12.10 -3.23 0.67
CA ARG A 170 -12.91 -3.35 1.89
C ARG A 170 -14.19 -4.19 1.73
N ARG A 171 -14.65 -4.43 0.50
CA ARG A 171 -15.80 -5.30 0.19
C ARG A 171 -15.41 -6.78 0.07
N CYS A 172 -14.11 -7.10 -0.05
CA CYS A 172 -13.67 -8.48 -0.23
C CYS A 172 -13.81 -9.26 1.08
N GLU A 173 -14.33 -10.48 0.98
CA GLU A 173 -14.57 -11.38 2.11
C GLU A 173 -13.51 -12.48 2.22
N THR A 174 -12.62 -12.61 1.20
CA THR A 174 -11.54 -13.60 1.21
C THR A 174 -10.19 -12.96 0.95
N VAL A 175 -9.13 -13.55 1.51
CA VAL A 175 -7.74 -13.12 1.28
C VAL A 175 -7.41 -13.18 -0.22
N LYS A 176 -7.86 -14.22 -0.91
CA LYS A 176 -7.64 -14.41 -2.34
C LYS A 176 -8.21 -13.26 -3.18
N ASP A 177 -9.44 -12.81 -2.85
CA ASP A 177 -10.07 -11.71 -3.58
C ASP A 177 -9.35 -10.39 -3.33
N VAL A 178 -8.88 -10.15 -2.10
CA VAL A 178 -8.05 -8.99 -1.75
C VAL A 178 -6.74 -9.01 -2.53
N GLU A 179 -6.03 -10.13 -2.54
CA GLU A 179 -4.73 -10.27 -3.21
C GLU A 179 -4.82 -10.13 -4.73
N ALA A 180 -5.96 -10.44 -5.32
CA ALA A 180 -6.19 -10.32 -6.76
C ALA A 180 -6.28 -8.86 -7.24
N ILE A 181 -6.50 -7.89 -6.33
CA ILE A 181 -6.61 -6.48 -6.67
C ILE A 181 -5.20 -5.86 -6.78
N ALA A 182 -4.93 -5.20 -7.90
CA ALA A 182 -3.69 -4.46 -8.13
C ALA A 182 -3.99 -3.03 -8.59
N TYR A 183 -3.00 -2.14 -8.47
CA TYR A 183 -3.10 -0.82 -9.08
C TYR A 183 -3.10 -0.97 -10.60
N GLY A 184 -4.17 -0.50 -11.26
CA GLY A 184 -4.43 -0.73 -12.68
C GLY A 184 -5.54 -1.75 -12.97
N SER A 185 -6.08 -2.46 -11.95
CA SER A 185 -7.21 -3.38 -12.11
C SER A 185 -8.46 -2.62 -12.60
N GLU A 186 -9.24 -3.26 -13.46
CA GLU A 186 -10.56 -2.76 -13.84
C GLU A 186 -11.50 -2.77 -12.62
N LEU A 187 -12.13 -1.63 -12.34
CA LEU A 187 -13.06 -1.52 -11.23
C LEU A 187 -14.36 -2.31 -11.51
N PRO A 188 -15.00 -2.88 -10.48
CA PRO A 188 -16.37 -3.35 -10.57
C PRO A 188 -17.30 -2.27 -11.17
N GLU A 189 -18.31 -2.69 -11.93
CA GLU A 189 -19.17 -1.82 -12.73
C GLU A 189 -19.77 -0.65 -11.93
N ASP A 190 -20.23 -0.91 -10.71
CA ASP A 190 -20.80 0.10 -9.83
C ASP A 190 -19.77 1.16 -9.40
N LEU A 191 -18.56 0.75 -9.11
CA LEU A 191 -17.45 1.64 -8.74
C LEU A 191 -16.93 2.41 -9.95
N ALA A 192 -16.83 1.76 -11.10
CA ALA A 192 -16.44 2.40 -12.34
C ALA A 192 -17.45 3.49 -12.76
N ALA A 193 -18.74 3.20 -12.67
CA ALA A 193 -19.80 4.17 -12.97
C ALA A 193 -19.76 5.37 -12.01
N ASN A 194 -19.55 5.12 -10.70
CA ASN A 194 -19.44 6.20 -9.71
C ASN A 194 -18.19 7.06 -9.97
N MET A 195 -17.04 6.44 -10.24
CA MET A 195 -15.82 7.18 -10.59
C MET A 195 -16.01 8.06 -11.82
N ALA A 196 -16.61 7.52 -12.88
CA ALA A 196 -16.87 8.25 -14.11
C ALA A 196 -17.78 9.47 -13.86
N ALA A 197 -18.84 9.32 -13.06
CA ALA A 197 -19.73 10.42 -12.70
C ALA A 197 -19.01 11.54 -11.93
N ILE A 198 -18.13 11.19 -10.98
CA ILE A 198 -17.33 12.15 -10.20
C ILE A 198 -16.38 12.93 -11.13
N LEU A 199 -15.64 12.21 -12.00
CA LEU A 199 -14.70 12.85 -12.93
C LEU A 199 -15.42 13.76 -13.94
N ALA A 200 -16.59 13.36 -14.45
CA ALA A 200 -17.40 14.17 -15.33
C ALA A 200 -17.91 15.45 -14.63
N ALA A 201 -18.38 15.34 -13.39
CA ALA A 201 -18.83 16.49 -12.61
C ALA A 201 -17.71 17.49 -12.34
N ALA A 202 -16.48 17.00 -12.05
CA ALA A 202 -15.31 17.87 -11.86
C ALA A 202 -14.94 18.63 -13.14
N GLN A 203 -14.99 17.97 -14.30
CA GLN A 203 -14.72 18.61 -15.61
C GLN A 203 -15.78 19.67 -15.97
N ALA A 204 -17.05 19.45 -15.63
CA ALA A 204 -18.12 20.41 -15.89
C ALA A 204 -18.01 21.69 -15.04
N GLY A 205 -17.35 21.63 -13.88
CA GLY A 205 -17.11 22.80 -13.02
C GLY A 205 -15.93 23.67 -13.47
N GLU A 206 -15.12 23.22 -14.45
CA GLU A 206 -13.97 23.95 -15.00
C GLU A 206 -14.32 24.75 -16.30
N ALA A 207 -15.54 24.60 -16.81
CA ALA A 207 -16.04 25.27 -18.01
C ALA A 207 -16.77 26.58 -17.66
#